data_bcf82cfa973be6b67d01d3c191686617
#
_entry.id   bcf82cfa973be6b67d01d3c191686617
#
_cell.length_a   1.000
_cell.length_b   1.000
_cell.length_c   1.000
_cell.angle_alpha   90.00
_cell.angle_beta   90.00
_cell.angle_gamma   90.00
#
_symmetry.space_group_name_H-M   'P 1'
#
loop_
_entity.id
_entity.type
_entity.pdbx_description
1 polymer ?
#
loop_
_entity_poly.entity_id
_entity_poly.type
_entity_poly.pdbx_seq_one_letter_code
_entity_poly.pdbx_strand_id
1 'polypeptide(L)'
;MTESKLPLLIGIGSRIRKSPYYESDLKYGVTGFTVYNKMYLPTGFSGPEKEYHSLINDVTFGDFAGERQIEINGPDAHDFVRYIQPRNLEKCEIGSCK
;
A
#
# COMPACT_ATOMS: atom_id res chain seq x y z
N MET A 1 19.92 16.71 -24.00
CA MET A 1 18.49 17.10 -23.90
C MET A 1 18.02 16.79 -22.49
N THR A 2 17.73 17.79 -21.71
CA THR A 2 17.03 17.63 -20.45
C THR A 2 15.60 17.22 -20.77
N GLU A 3 15.23 15.98 -20.51
CA GLU A 3 13.84 15.59 -20.53
C GLU A 3 13.09 16.49 -19.54
N SER A 4 12.23 17.34 -20.06
CA SER A 4 11.34 18.12 -19.21
C SER A 4 10.39 17.13 -18.56
N LYS A 5 10.67 16.72 -17.34
CA LYS A 5 9.70 15.94 -16.56
C LYS A 5 8.46 16.81 -16.39
N LEU A 6 7.37 16.36 -16.96
CA LEU A 6 6.07 16.99 -16.70
C LEU A 6 5.85 17.01 -15.18
N PRO A 7 5.35 18.13 -14.65
CA PRO A 7 5.06 18.20 -13.22
C PRO A 7 4.02 17.14 -12.85
N LEU A 8 4.22 16.52 -11.71
CA LEU A 8 3.23 15.60 -11.15
C LEU A 8 1.96 16.39 -10.82
N LEU A 9 0.89 16.12 -11.55
CA LEU A 9 -0.41 16.70 -11.28
C LEU A 9 -1.23 15.72 -10.44
N ILE A 10 -1.58 16.14 -9.24
CA ILE A 10 -2.40 15.36 -8.33
C ILE A 10 -3.51 16.24 -7.76
N GLY A 11 -4.75 15.78 -7.87
CA GLY A 11 -5.88 16.38 -7.17
C GLY A 11 -5.89 15.94 -5.72
N ILE A 12 -5.54 16.85 -4.81
CA ILE A 12 -5.55 16.56 -3.38
C ILE A 12 -6.92 16.90 -2.81
N GLY A 13 -7.65 15.87 -2.36
CA GLY A 13 -8.93 16.02 -1.68
C GLY A 13 -8.80 15.83 -0.17
N SER A 14 -9.59 16.56 0.60
CA SER A 14 -9.60 16.47 2.06
C SER A 14 -10.05 15.11 2.61
N ARG A 15 -10.68 14.29 1.76
CA ARG A 15 -11.17 12.94 2.12
C ARG A 15 -10.18 11.82 1.83
N ILE A 16 -9.05 12.14 1.19
CA ILE A 16 -8.03 11.18 0.83
C ILE A 16 -6.79 11.49 1.63
N ARG A 17 -6.26 10.46 2.30
CA ARG A 17 -5.11 10.59 3.19
C ARG A 17 -3.81 10.49 2.41
N LYS A 18 -2.80 11.17 2.88
CA LYS A 18 -1.41 10.92 2.48
C LYS A 18 -0.86 9.74 3.28
N SER A 19 -0.08 8.89 2.63
CA SER A 19 0.71 7.86 3.31
C SER A 19 1.75 8.51 4.23
N PRO A 20 2.20 7.83 5.30
CA PRO A 20 3.36 8.27 6.09
C PRO A 20 4.63 8.46 5.25
N TYR A 21 4.71 7.79 4.10
CA TYR A 21 5.84 7.84 3.17
C TYR A 21 5.65 8.80 2.00
N TYR A 22 4.55 9.55 1.96
CA TYR A 22 4.20 10.43 0.84
C TYR A 22 5.32 11.38 0.43
N GLU A 23 5.97 12.04 1.40
CA GLU A 23 7.08 12.95 1.12
C GLU A 23 8.31 12.19 0.57
N SER A 24 8.53 10.97 1.03
CA SER A 24 9.57 10.09 0.50
C SER A 24 9.26 9.67 -0.94
N ASP A 25 8.02 9.34 -1.24
CA ASP A 25 7.58 8.99 -2.60
C ASP A 25 7.86 10.14 -3.56
N LEU A 26 7.53 11.37 -3.17
CA LEU A 26 7.84 12.57 -3.96
C LEU A 26 9.35 12.74 -4.16
N LYS A 27 10.14 12.57 -3.10
CA LYS A 27 11.60 12.68 -3.13
C LYS A 27 12.23 11.67 -4.07
N TYR A 28 11.73 10.45 -4.10
CA TYR A 28 12.23 9.36 -4.94
C TYR A 28 11.63 9.35 -6.36
N GLY A 29 10.86 10.36 -6.71
CA GLY A 29 10.42 10.58 -8.09
C GLY A 29 9.25 9.73 -8.52
N VAL A 30 8.27 9.58 -7.63
CA VAL A 30 6.99 8.93 -7.99
C VAL A 30 6.39 9.55 -9.25
N THR A 31 5.91 8.71 -10.15
CA THR A 31 5.33 9.15 -11.43
C THR A 31 3.82 9.30 -11.40
N GLY A 32 3.16 8.75 -10.39
CA GLY A 32 1.72 8.87 -10.22
C GLY A 32 1.24 8.23 -8.92
N PHE A 33 0.01 8.56 -8.57
CA PHE A 33 -0.68 7.96 -7.44
C PHE A 33 -2.03 7.40 -7.87
N THR A 34 -2.43 6.32 -7.26
CA THR A 34 -3.81 5.85 -7.24
C THR A 34 -4.40 6.08 -5.85
N VAL A 35 -5.71 5.93 -5.74
CA VAL A 35 -6.39 5.96 -4.44
C VAL A 35 -6.78 4.54 -4.06
N TYR A 36 -6.25 4.08 -2.97
CA TYR A 36 -6.58 2.80 -2.38
C TYR A 36 -6.90 2.98 -0.90
N ASN A 37 -8.04 2.46 -0.47
CA ASN A 37 -8.51 2.58 0.91
C ASN A 37 -8.48 4.02 1.45
N LYS A 38 -8.90 4.98 0.61
CA LYS A 38 -8.89 6.42 0.90
C LYS A 38 -7.48 6.99 1.19
N MET A 39 -6.46 6.41 0.60
CA MET A 39 -5.07 6.86 0.72
C MET A 39 -4.44 6.96 -0.66
N TYR A 40 -3.58 7.97 -0.86
CA TYR A 40 -2.74 8.04 -2.04
C TYR A 40 -1.66 6.96 -1.96
N LEU A 41 -1.66 6.07 -2.93
CA LEU A 41 -0.70 4.98 -3.06
C LEU A 41 0.12 5.20 -4.33
N PRO A 42 1.46 5.18 -4.28
CA PRO A 42 2.28 5.36 -5.47
C PRO A 42 2.07 4.22 -6.47
N THR A 43 2.04 4.56 -7.76
CA THR A 43 1.83 3.59 -8.85
C THR A 43 3.09 3.25 -9.61
N GLY A 44 4.15 4.02 -9.46
CA GLY A 44 5.41 3.75 -10.13
C GLY A 44 6.44 4.84 -9.92
N PHE A 45 7.70 4.52 -10.17
CA PHE A 45 8.84 5.44 -10.02
C PHE A 45 9.72 5.44 -11.27
N SER A 46 10.32 4.33 -11.62
CA SER A 46 11.27 4.22 -12.73
C SER A 46 10.73 3.57 -14.00
N GLY A 47 9.45 3.20 -13.97
CA GLY A 47 8.76 2.53 -15.06
C GLY A 47 8.72 1.01 -14.90
N PRO A 48 7.68 0.36 -15.48
CA PRO A 48 7.37 -1.04 -15.19
C PRO A 48 8.50 -2.02 -15.57
N GLU A 49 9.20 -1.76 -16.66
CA GLU A 49 10.29 -2.65 -17.09
C GLU A 49 11.46 -2.63 -16.10
N LYS A 50 11.92 -1.45 -15.72
CA LYS A 50 13.02 -1.31 -14.75
C LYS A 50 12.64 -1.86 -13.38
N GLU A 51 11.42 -1.57 -12.93
CA GLU A 51 10.91 -2.04 -11.64
C GLU A 51 10.79 -3.56 -11.62
N TYR A 52 10.34 -4.17 -12.73
CA TYR A 52 10.30 -5.62 -12.88
C TYR A 52 11.70 -6.23 -12.80
N HIS A 53 12.67 -5.67 -13.52
CA HIS A 53 14.05 -6.16 -13.46
C HIS A 53 14.68 -6.03 -12.08
N SER A 54 14.39 -4.93 -11.38
CA SER A 54 14.81 -4.78 -9.97
C SER A 54 14.16 -5.83 -9.07
N LEU A 55 12.90 -6.14 -9.29
CA LEU A 55 12.19 -7.15 -8.51
C LEU A 55 12.81 -8.53 -8.62
N ILE A 56 13.27 -8.92 -9.81
CA ILE A 56 13.81 -10.28 -10.05
C ILE A 56 15.33 -10.40 -9.83
N ASN A 57 16.08 -9.31 -9.90
CA ASN A 57 17.55 -9.34 -9.82
C ASN A 57 18.11 -8.65 -8.56
N ASP A 58 17.35 -7.74 -7.96
CA ASP A 58 17.82 -6.89 -6.89
C ASP A 58 16.85 -6.93 -5.70
N VAL A 59 16.90 -5.89 -4.87
CA VAL A 59 15.96 -5.67 -3.77
C VAL A 59 15.03 -4.53 -4.13
N THR A 60 13.73 -4.75 -3.99
CA THR A 60 12.71 -3.71 -4.16
C THR A 60 12.10 -3.32 -2.82
N PHE A 61 11.68 -2.08 -2.75
CA PHE A 61 11.01 -1.49 -1.61
C PHE A 61 9.76 -0.76 -2.09
N GLY A 62 8.65 -0.90 -1.38
CA GLY A 62 7.38 -0.29 -1.77
C GLY A 62 6.57 0.25 -0.58
N ASP A 63 5.77 1.27 -0.85
CA ASP A 63 4.82 1.83 0.12
C ASP A 63 3.51 1.02 0.07
N PHE A 64 3.24 0.28 1.12
CA PHE A 64 2.00 -0.50 1.33
C PHE A 64 1.13 0.06 2.45
N ALA A 65 1.32 1.30 2.85
CA ALA A 65 0.58 1.93 3.95
C ALA A 65 -0.92 2.08 3.68
N GLY A 66 -1.39 1.84 2.46
CA GLY A 66 -2.81 1.81 2.12
C GLY A 66 -3.60 0.69 2.79
N GLU A 67 -2.94 -0.39 3.17
CA GLU A 67 -3.56 -1.46 3.94
C GLU A 67 -3.84 -1.00 5.37
N ARG A 68 -5.10 -1.06 5.78
CA ARG A 68 -5.49 -0.74 7.16
C ARG A 68 -5.42 -1.97 8.02
N GLN A 69 -4.80 -1.84 9.17
CA GLN A 69 -4.74 -2.88 10.18
C GLN A 69 -5.79 -2.59 11.25
N ILE A 70 -6.53 -3.62 11.61
CA ILE A 70 -7.51 -3.58 12.70
C ILE A 70 -7.13 -4.69 13.67
N GLU A 71 -6.76 -4.31 14.88
CA GLU A 71 -6.54 -5.26 15.96
C GLU A 71 -7.85 -5.55 16.67
N ILE A 72 -8.17 -6.83 16.84
CA ILE A 72 -9.30 -7.31 17.62
C ILE A 72 -8.73 -8.16 18.76
N ASN A 73 -8.89 -7.69 19.98
CA ASN A 73 -8.26 -8.26 21.16
C ASN A 73 -9.32 -8.62 22.21
N GLY A 74 -9.07 -9.68 22.95
CA GLY A 74 -9.92 -10.15 24.04
C GLY A 74 -10.23 -11.65 23.96
N PRO A 75 -10.85 -12.23 25.00
CA PRO A 75 -11.14 -13.66 25.05
C PRO A 75 -12.08 -14.15 23.93
N ASP A 76 -12.98 -13.30 23.46
CA ASP A 76 -13.97 -13.63 22.43
C ASP A 76 -13.57 -13.10 21.04
N ALA A 77 -12.34 -12.61 20.86
CA ALA A 77 -11.88 -11.99 19.61
C ALA A 77 -12.01 -12.92 18.40
N HIS A 78 -11.63 -14.18 18.54
CA HIS A 78 -11.71 -15.17 17.48
C HIS A 78 -13.18 -15.44 17.06
N ASP A 79 -14.07 -15.62 18.02
CA ASP A 79 -15.49 -15.86 17.76
C ASP A 79 -16.15 -14.63 17.13
N PHE A 80 -15.80 -13.43 17.58
CA PHE A 80 -16.28 -12.21 16.99
C PHE A 80 -15.84 -12.07 15.51
N VAL A 81 -14.57 -12.34 15.19
CA VAL A 81 -14.09 -12.30 13.81
C VAL A 81 -14.79 -13.34 12.94
N ARG A 82 -15.01 -14.56 13.45
CA ARG A 82 -15.80 -15.59 12.76
C ARG A 82 -17.23 -15.16 12.47
N TYR A 83 -17.82 -14.39 13.36
CA TYR A 83 -19.17 -13.88 13.21
C TYR A 83 -19.32 -12.82 12.12
N ILE A 84 -18.33 -11.91 12.00
CA ILE A 84 -18.42 -10.75 11.10
C ILE A 84 -17.87 -11.00 9.70
N GLN A 85 -17.18 -12.11 9.44
CA GLN A 85 -16.59 -12.39 8.13
C GLN A 85 -16.84 -13.83 7.68
N PRO A 86 -16.98 -14.08 6.36
CA PRO A 86 -17.42 -15.37 5.83
C PRO A 86 -16.32 -16.43 5.69
N ARG A 87 -15.05 -16.08 5.89
CA ARG A 87 -13.94 -17.03 5.72
C ARG A 87 -13.90 -18.05 6.86
N ASN A 88 -13.53 -19.28 6.53
CA ASN A 88 -13.26 -20.30 7.55
C ASN A 88 -11.91 -20.02 8.23
N LEU A 89 -11.94 -19.73 9.52
CA LEU A 89 -10.77 -19.41 10.34
C LEU A 89 -10.31 -20.57 11.24
N GLU A 90 -10.89 -21.76 11.11
CA GLU A 90 -10.55 -22.92 11.97
C GLU A 90 -9.07 -23.28 11.93
N LYS A 91 -8.42 -23.04 10.79
CA LYS A 91 -6.98 -23.29 10.60
C LYS A 91 -6.13 -22.02 10.69
N CYS A 92 -6.67 -20.92 11.22
CA CYS A 92 -5.92 -19.71 11.44
C CYS A 92 -5.20 -19.79 12.79
N GLU A 93 -3.95 -20.25 12.76
CA GLU A 93 -3.10 -20.40 13.94
C GLU A 93 -2.23 -19.16 14.15
N ILE A 94 -1.63 -19.04 15.33
CA ILE A 94 -0.67 -17.99 15.64
C ILE A 94 0.48 -18.02 14.61
N GLY A 95 0.76 -16.86 13.99
CA GLY A 95 1.79 -16.73 12.97
C GLY A 95 1.34 -17.11 11.55
N SER A 96 0.06 -17.48 11.36
CA SER A 96 -0.51 -17.75 10.04
C SER A 96 -1.41 -16.60 9.55
N CYS A 97 -1.56 -16.49 8.24
CA CYS A 97 -2.49 -15.57 7.57
C CYS A 97 -3.57 -16.35 6.81
N LYS A 98 -4.75 -15.77 6.67
CA LYS A 98 -5.87 -16.32 5.90
C LYS A 98 -6.47 -15.26 4.96
#